data_ba19dfb9ecb8aaacceb1703b87faccb0
#
_entry.id   ba19dfb9ecb8aaacceb1703b87faccb0
#
_cell.length_a   1.000
_cell.length_b   1.000
_cell.length_c   1.000
_cell.angle_alpha   90.00
_cell.angle_beta   90.00
_cell.angle_gamma   90.00
#
_symmetry.space_group_name_H-M   'P 1'
#
loop_
_entity.id
_entity.type
_entity.pdbx_description
1 polymer ?
#
loop_
_entity_poly.entity_id
_entity_poly.type
_entity_poly.pdbx_seq_one_letter_code
_entity_poly.pdbx_strand_id
1 'polypeptide(L)'
;AGMFQGISAAEGTEVILESTANGASGEFYRLWKGAVAGENEYTPIFLPWFWTTEYTRTPPEGMELSVEEEKVMRMAKNDYGVDLTLGQMYWRRLKVAEGGSLKFKQEYPQTPDEAFLVSGANVFNIENLQKLVPQAVQRRMDFDVASKMWDESREGKLEVWDYPQWDSPYVVAADVALGVGQDYSVAVVLDNQYRVVAMYRDNRIDPSTYGELLFYLGRYFNNAFLCVESNSMGIATLQRLEQMNYVNLYKQTKIANVSNEDGMRLGFRTTSASKPAIIGNLKNLIDHEEIMIPSNTIIQECKDYISTDTGKTEAASGCTDDCVMALAMACEVLRTHWDRLQTTNVSWKQRLTEFKQDDTPWL
;
A
#
# COMPACT_ATOMS: atom_id res chain seq x y z
N ALA A 1 -27.01 -1.67 -8.78
CA ALA A 1 -27.49 -2.60 -7.72
C ALA A 1 -28.88 -3.22 -8.03
N GLY A 2 -29.79 -2.53 -8.76
CA GLY A 2 -31.16 -3.02 -9.00
C GLY A 2 -31.32 -4.16 -10.02
N MET A 3 -30.38 -4.34 -10.94
CA MET A 3 -30.51 -5.29 -12.04
C MET A 3 -30.47 -6.75 -11.56
N PHE A 4 -29.67 -7.08 -10.56
CA PHE A 4 -29.52 -8.45 -10.07
C PHE A 4 -30.69 -8.93 -9.21
N GLN A 5 -31.46 -8.01 -8.60
CA GLN A 5 -32.62 -8.36 -7.77
C GLN A 5 -33.82 -8.91 -8.57
N GLY A 6 -33.82 -8.71 -9.89
CA GLY A 6 -34.88 -9.21 -10.80
C GLY A 6 -34.56 -10.56 -11.46
N ILE A 7 -33.38 -11.14 -11.21
CA ILE A 7 -32.98 -12.41 -11.83
C ILE A 7 -33.44 -13.56 -10.94
N SER A 8 -34.16 -14.53 -11.56
CA SER A 8 -34.63 -15.73 -10.85
C SER A 8 -33.44 -16.61 -10.46
N ALA A 9 -33.44 -17.15 -9.23
CA ALA A 9 -32.52 -18.18 -8.78
C ALA A 9 -32.95 -19.61 -9.17
N ALA A 10 -33.77 -19.77 -10.22
CA ALA A 10 -34.23 -21.07 -10.69
C ALA A 10 -33.06 -21.87 -11.28
N GLU A 11 -33.15 -23.21 -11.15
CA GLU A 11 -32.17 -24.13 -11.75
C GLU A 11 -32.05 -23.90 -13.25
N GLY A 12 -30.81 -23.80 -13.75
CA GLY A 12 -30.52 -23.49 -15.16
C GLY A 12 -30.46 -22.00 -15.51
N THR A 13 -30.57 -21.08 -14.53
CA THR A 13 -30.33 -19.66 -14.73
C THR A 13 -28.83 -19.38 -14.72
N GLU A 14 -28.32 -18.74 -15.76
CA GLU A 14 -26.93 -18.28 -15.85
C GLU A 14 -26.89 -16.75 -15.95
N VAL A 15 -25.93 -16.13 -15.27
CA VAL A 15 -25.65 -14.70 -15.35
C VAL A 15 -24.25 -14.50 -15.86
N ILE A 16 -24.13 -13.95 -17.06
CA ILE A 16 -22.84 -13.64 -17.68
C ILE A 16 -22.67 -12.13 -17.65
N LEU A 17 -21.55 -11.67 -17.04
CA LEU A 17 -21.13 -10.29 -17.04
C LEU A 17 -19.91 -10.15 -17.92
N GLU A 18 -20.04 -9.40 -19.01
CA GLU A 18 -18.99 -9.17 -19.98
C GLU A 18 -18.69 -7.67 -20.07
N SER A 19 -17.42 -7.29 -19.96
CA SER A 19 -16.97 -5.92 -20.13
C SER A 19 -15.48 -5.89 -20.49
N THR A 20 -15.07 -4.86 -21.23
CA THR A 20 -13.68 -4.41 -21.21
C THR A 20 -13.37 -3.73 -19.89
N ALA A 21 -12.16 -3.90 -19.39
CA ALA A 21 -11.74 -3.22 -18.18
C ALA A 21 -11.71 -1.69 -18.38
N ASN A 22 -12.23 -0.95 -17.41
CA ASN A 22 -12.23 0.50 -17.42
C ASN A 22 -11.67 1.03 -16.08
N GLY A 23 -10.38 0.80 -15.85
CA GLY A 23 -9.69 1.12 -14.61
C GLY A 23 -9.92 0.11 -13.49
N ALA A 24 -9.12 0.26 -12.45
CA ALA A 24 -9.24 -0.53 -11.22
C ALA A 24 -10.35 0.04 -10.32
N SER A 25 -11.56 0.28 -10.87
CA SER A 25 -12.69 0.87 -10.16
C SER A 25 -14.03 0.40 -10.73
N GLY A 26 -15.10 0.66 -9.97
CA GLY A 26 -16.47 0.35 -10.38
C GLY A 26 -16.92 -1.08 -10.07
N GLU A 27 -18.21 -1.33 -10.36
CA GLU A 27 -18.88 -2.57 -9.96
C GLU A 27 -18.30 -3.82 -10.64
N PHE A 28 -17.90 -3.74 -11.92
CA PHE A 28 -17.31 -4.85 -12.63
C PHE A 28 -15.95 -5.26 -12.03
N TYR A 29 -15.10 -4.29 -11.69
CA TYR A 29 -13.83 -4.55 -11.04
C TYR A 29 -14.02 -5.16 -9.64
N ARG A 30 -14.97 -4.64 -8.84
CA ARG A 30 -15.32 -5.19 -7.53
C ARG A 30 -15.78 -6.65 -7.61
N LEU A 31 -16.65 -6.96 -8.57
CA LEU A 31 -17.15 -8.32 -8.81
C LEU A 31 -16.03 -9.25 -9.28
N TRP A 32 -15.15 -8.75 -10.16
CA TRP A 32 -13.97 -9.49 -10.61
C TRP A 32 -13.04 -9.85 -9.46
N LYS A 33 -12.69 -8.88 -8.62
CA LYS A 33 -11.83 -9.10 -7.44
C LYS A 33 -12.43 -10.12 -6.49
N GLY A 34 -13.72 -9.99 -6.18
CA GLY A 34 -14.44 -10.95 -5.35
C GLY A 34 -14.48 -12.36 -5.96
N ALA A 35 -14.63 -12.48 -7.28
CA ALA A 35 -14.57 -13.76 -7.99
C ALA A 35 -13.19 -14.41 -7.90
N VAL A 36 -12.13 -13.64 -8.11
CA VAL A 36 -10.74 -14.12 -8.00
C VAL A 36 -10.42 -14.54 -6.56
N ALA A 37 -10.93 -13.81 -5.56
CA ALA A 37 -10.77 -14.14 -4.14
C ALA A 37 -11.69 -15.26 -3.65
N GLY A 38 -12.66 -15.74 -4.46
CA GLY A 38 -13.67 -16.70 -4.05
C GLY A 38 -14.73 -16.14 -3.08
N GLU A 39 -14.91 -14.83 -3.06
CA GLU A 39 -15.84 -14.12 -2.18
C GLU A 39 -17.25 -13.96 -2.78
N ASN A 40 -17.45 -14.38 -4.02
CA ASN A 40 -18.74 -14.39 -4.71
C ASN A 40 -18.88 -15.66 -5.58
N GLU A 41 -20.08 -15.87 -6.15
CA GLU A 41 -20.41 -17.07 -6.95
C GLU A 41 -19.97 -16.99 -8.42
N TYR A 42 -19.32 -15.90 -8.86
CA TYR A 42 -18.88 -15.76 -10.25
C TYR A 42 -17.58 -16.52 -10.50
N THR A 43 -17.48 -17.09 -11.69
CA THR A 43 -16.23 -17.66 -12.21
C THR A 43 -15.52 -16.59 -13.04
N PRO A 44 -14.31 -16.14 -12.66
CA PRO A 44 -13.59 -15.14 -13.44
C PRO A 44 -13.00 -15.75 -14.69
N ILE A 45 -13.32 -15.18 -15.85
CA ILE A 45 -12.78 -15.59 -17.15
C ILE A 45 -12.10 -14.37 -17.79
N PHE A 46 -10.81 -14.50 -18.09
CA PHE A 46 -10.05 -13.48 -18.78
C PHE A 46 -9.65 -13.96 -20.17
N LEU A 47 -9.82 -13.10 -21.17
CA LEU A 47 -9.52 -13.40 -22.58
C LEU A 47 -8.31 -12.55 -23.01
N PRO A 48 -7.07 -13.08 -22.96
CA PRO A 48 -5.90 -12.35 -23.40
C PRO A 48 -5.88 -12.16 -24.92
N TRP A 49 -5.24 -11.07 -25.40
CA TRP A 49 -5.20 -10.72 -26.82
C TRP A 49 -4.71 -11.86 -27.71
N PHE A 50 -3.80 -12.66 -27.23
CA PHE A 50 -3.15 -13.73 -28.01
C PHE A 50 -4.02 -14.98 -28.21
N TRP A 51 -5.21 -15.05 -27.62
CA TRP A 51 -6.19 -16.07 -27.96
C TRP A 51 -6.88 -15.79 -29.29
N THR A 52 -6.81 -14.53 -29.77
CA THR A 52 -7.33 -14.15 -31.08
C THR A 52 -6.32 -14.49 -32.15
N THR A 53 -6.57 -15.56 -32.90
CA THR A 53 -5.66 -16.06 -33.94
C THR A 53 -5.47 -15.10 -35.12
N GLU A 54 -6.38 -14.15 -35.31
CA GLU A 54 -6.34 -13.13 -36.35
C GLU A 54 -5.32 -12.02 -36.08
N TYR A 55 -4.85 -11.88 -34.81
CA TYR A 55 -3.85 -10.89 -34.42
C TYR A 55 -2.44 -11.33 -34.82
N THR A 56 -2.23 -11.44 -36.12
CA THR A 56 -0.96 -11.87 -36.72
C THR A 56 -0.61 -11.05 -37.96
N ARG A 57 0.70 -10.95 -38.26
CA ARG A 57 1.26 -10.34 -39.47
C ARG A 57 2.47 -11.14 -39.92
N THR A 58 2.75 -11.15 -41.23
CA THR A 58 3.96 -11.76 -41.76
C THR A 58 5.19 -11.02 -41.24
N PRO A 59 6.04 -11.64 -40.45
CA PRO A 59 7.24 -11.00 -39.93
C PRO A 59 8.25 -10.79 -41.05
N PRO A 60 9.11 -9.75 -40.96
CA PRO A 60 10.21 -9.58 -41.90
C PRO A 60 11.21 -10.72 -41.77
N GLU A 61 11.92 -11.03 -42.87
CA GLU A 61 12.97 -12.05 -42.86
C GLU A 61 14.07 -11.70 -41.87
N GLY A 62 14.47 -12.68 -41.05
CA GLY A 62 15.49 -12.47 -40.01
C GLY A 62 15.02 -11.69 -38.77
N MET A 63 13.71 -11.59 -38.55
CA MET A 63 13.21 -10.93 -37.32
C MET A 63 13.69 -11.64 -36.06
N GLU A 64 14.43 -10.90 -35.21
CA GLU A 64 14.80 -11.31 -33.86
C GLU A 64 13.85 -10.75 -32.83
N LEU A 65 13.61 -11.50 -31.76
CA LEU A 65 12.79 -11.10 -30.62
C LEU A 65 13.63 -10.26 -29.66
N SER A 66 13.03 -9.25 -29.06
CA SER A 66 13.61 -8.56 -27.92
C SER A 66 13.46 -9.38 -26.65
N VAL A 67 14.24 -9.07 -25.62
CA VAL A 67 14.17 -9.71 -24.29
C VAL A 67 12.76 -9.59 -23.68
N GLU A 68 12.09 -8.47 -23.93
CA GLU A 68 10.71 -8.25 -23.48
C GLU A 68 9.73 -9.16 -24.21
N GLU A 69 9.86 -9.28 -25.52
CA GLU A 69 9.01 -10.16 -26.33
C GLU A 69 9.18 -11.64 -25.97
N GLU A 70 10.41 -12.07 -25.68
CA GLU A 70 10.65 -13.41 -25.16
C GLU A 70 9.99 -13.66 -23.79
N LYS A 71 9.95 -12.64 -22.91
CA LYS A 71 9.23 -12.74 -21.63
C LYS A 71 7.73 -12.93 -21.87
N VAL A 72 7.14 -12.20 -22.82
CA VAL A 72 5.73 -12.34 -23.19
C VAL A 72 5.43 -13.76 -23.69
N MET A 73 6.28 -14.30 -24.57
CA MET A 73 6.12 -15.67 -25.08
C MET A 73 6.22 -16.71 -23.95
N ARG A 74 7.18 -16.56 -23.04
CA ARG A 74 7.33 -17.45 -21.88
C ARG A 74 6.11 -17.39 -20.95
N MET A 75 5.60 -16.21 -20.66
CA MET A 75 4.39 -16.01 -19.84
C MET A 75 3.16 -16.66 -20.51
N ALA A 76 2.93 -16.40 -21.78
CA ALA A 76 1.80 -17.00 -22.51
C ALA A 76 1.85 -18.53 -22.48
N LYS A 77 3.04 -19.11 -22.58
CA LYS A 77 3.23 -20.57 -22.51
C LYS A 77 3.03 -21.11 -21.09
N ASN A 78 3.62 -20.48 -20.08
CA ASN A 78 3.62 -20.97 -18.70
C ASN A 78 2.24 -20.80 -18.05
N ASP A 79 1.61 -19.64 -18.25
CA ASP A 79 0.39 -19.26 -17.52
C ASP A 79 -0.88 -19.63 -18.27
N TYR A 80 -0.81 -19.70 -19.62
CA TYR A 80 -1.98 -19.95 -20.47
C TYR A 80 -1.82 -21.17 -21.40
N GLY A 81 -0.65 -21.82 -21.44
CA GLY A 81 -0.39 -22.97 -22.31
C GLY A 81 -0.34 -22.63 -23.81
N VAL A 82 -0.12 -21.37 -24.18
CA VAL A 82 -0.14 -20.89 -25.57
C VAL A 82 1.27 -20.67 -26.09
N ASP A 83 1.60 -21.33 -27.21
CA ASP A 83 2.83 -21.07 -27.96
C ASP A 83 2.60 -19.95 -28.98
N LEU A 84 3.07 -18.73 -28.65
CA LEU A 84 2.97 -17.57 -29.54
C LEU A 84 3.89 -17.70 -30.75
N THR A 85 3.38 -17.29 -31.91
CA THR A 85 4.11 -17.27 -33.17
C THR A 85 4.89 -15.96 -33.36
N LEU A 86 5.94 -15.98 -34.20
CA LEU A 86 6.64 -14.74 -34.62
C LEU A 86 5.69 -13.75 -35.29
N GLY A 87 4.67 -14.24 -35.99
CA GLY A 87 3.65 -13.38 -36.66
C GLY A 87 2.79 -12.60 -35.66
N GLN A 88 2.42 -13.24 -34.54
CA GLN A 88 1.71 -12.55 -33.44
C GLN A 88 2.61 -11.55 -32.73
N MET A 89 3.87 -11.89 -32.49
CA MET A 89 4.84 -10.96 -31.90
C MET A 89 5.12 -9.75 -32.79
N TYR A 90 5.20 -9.95 -34.11
CA TYR A 90 5.35 -8.87 -35.07
C TYR A 90 4.10 -7.97 -35.11
N TRP A 91 2.91 -8.55 -35.10
CA TRP A 91 1.65 -7.79 -35.00
C TRP A 91 1.64 -6.93 -33.72
N ARG A 92 2.00 -7.51 -32.55
CA ARG A 92 2.14 -6.78 -31.28
C ARG A 92 3.12 -5.62 -31.41
N ARG A 93 4.30 -5.84 -32.01
CA ARG A 93 5.33 -4.81 -32.22
C ARG A 93 4.80 -3.63 -33.02
N LEU A 94 4.04 -3.90 -34.08
CA LEU A 94 3.40 -2.86 -34.88
C LEU A 94 2.37 -2.07 -34.09
N LYS A 95 1.52 -2.76 -33.33
CA LYS A 95 0.50 -2.09 -32.49
C LYS A 95 1.11 -1.23 -31.39
N VAL A 96 2.18 -1.69 -30.76
CA VAL A 96 2.95 -0.90 -29.81
C VAL A 96 3.59 0.32 -30.48
N ALA A 97 4.12 0.18 -31.68
CA ALA A 97 4.70 1.29 -32.43
C ALA A 97 3.64 2.34 -32.85
N GLU A 98 2.43 1.90 -33.18
CA GLU A 98 1.31 2.78 -33.56
C GLU A 98 0.78 3.60 -32.37
N GLY A 99 0.59 2.99 -31.22
CA GLY A 99 -0.15 3.58 -30.10
C GLY A 99 0.63 3.75 -28.80
N GLY A 100 1.84 3.24 -28.74
CA GLY A 100 2.62 3.15 -27.50
C GLY A 100 2.25 1.93 -26.63
N SER A 101 3.17 1.56 -25.75
CA SER A 101 3.05 0.37 -24.89
C SER A 101 1.81 0.46 -23.97
N LEU A 102 1.55 1.62 -23.37
CA LEU A 102 0.40 1.80 -22.46
C LEU A 102 -0.93 1.60 -23.19
N LYS A 103 -1.11 2.19 -24.39
CA LYS A 103 -2.33 2.02 -25.16
C LYS A 103 -2.50 0.58 -25.64
N PHE A 104 -1.40 -0.09 -25.99
CA PHE A 104 -1.46 -1.51 -26.33
C PHE A 104 -1.96 -2.35 -25.15
N LYS A 105 -1.44 -2.15 -23.96
CA LYS A 105 -1.85 -2.86 -22.76
C LYS A 105 -3.32 -2.61 -22.41
N GLN A 106 -3.82 -1.41 -22.64
CA GLN A 106 -5.23 -1.07 -22.44
C GLN A 106 -6.16 -1.79 -23.40
N GLU A 107 -5.83 -1.79 -24.70
CA GLU A 107 -6.70 -2.35 -25.74
C GLU A 107 -6.50 -3.86 -25.94
N TYR A 108 -5.30 -4.35 -25.67
CA TYR A 108 -4.86 -5.73 -25.90
C TYR A 108 -4.12 -6.28 -24.67
N PRO A 109 -4.78 -6.38 -23.51
CA PRO A 109 -4.12 -6.81 -22.29
C PRO A 109 -3.68 -8.27 -22.36
N GLN A 110 -2.58 -8.58 -21.68
CA GLN A 110 -2.00 -9.92 -21.57
C GLN A 110 -2.45 -10.63 -20.30
N THR A 111 -2.77 -9.85 -19.26
CA THR A 111 -3.21 -10.34 -17.96
C THR A 111 -4.40 -9.51 -17.44
N PRO A 112 -5.21 -10.04 -16.51
CA PRO A 112 -6.28 -9.28 -15.88
C PRO A 112 -5.77 -8.00 -15.19
N ASP A 113 -4.66 -8.09 -14.47
CA ASP A 113 -4.05 -6.94 -13.80
C ASP A 113 -3.69 -5.84 -14.81
N GLU A 114 -3.08 -6.22 -15.93
CA GLU A 114 -2.76 -5.26 -16.99
C GLU A 114 -4.02 -4.57 -17.55
N ALA A 115 -5.11 -5.32 -17.73
CA ALA A 115 -6.36 -4.79 -18.24
C ALA A 115 -6.97 -3.72 -17.32
N PHE A 116 -7.01 -3.98 -16.04
CA PHE A 116 -7.60 -3.05 -15.06
C PHE A 116 -6.67 -1.90 -14.71
N LEU A 117 -5.36 -2.13 -14.63
CA LEU A 117 -4.39 -1.13 -14.17
C LEU A 117 -4.07 -0.06 -15.23
N VAL A 118 -4.08 -0.42 -16.51
CA VAL A 118 -3.72 0.51 -17.59
C VAL A 118 -4.88 1.42 -18.00
N SER A 119 -6.12 1.01 -17.76
CA SER A 119 -7.30 1.80 -18.14
C SER A 119 -7.66 2.91 -17.14
N GLY A 120 -6.95 3.04 -16.01
CA GLY A 120 -7.17 4.07 -15.00
C GLY A 120 -6.03 5.09 -14.93
N ALA A 121 -6.33 6.28 -14.39
CA ALA A 121 -5.32 7.29 -14.08
C ALA A 121 -4.59 6.93 -12.77
N ASN A 122 -3.80 5.85 -12.77
CA ASN A 122 -3.03 5.45 -11.60
C ASN A 122 -2.05 6.55 -11.18
N VAL A 123 -2.01 6.84 -9.89
CA VAL A 123 -1.09 7.84 -9.33
C VAL A 123 0.35 7.33 -9.36
N PHE A 124 0.54 6.06 -9.02
CA PHE A 124 1.85 5.40 -9.02
C PHE A 124 2.11 4.69 -10.33
N ASN A 125 3.36 4.70 -10.78
CA ASN A 125 3.76 4.00 -12.01
C ASN A 125 3.68 2.47 -11.78
N ILE A 126 2.80 1.82 -12.53
CA ILE A 126 2.56 0.37 -12.41
C ILE A 126 3.82 -0.45 -12.74
N GLU A 127 4.62 -0.03 -13.72
CA GLU A 127 5.84 -0.75 -14.10
C GLU A 127 6.86 -0.72 -12.95
N ASN A 128 6.95 0.41 -12.22
CA ASN A 128 7.81 0.52 -11.04
C ASN A 128 7.25 -0.27 -9.84
N LEU A 129 5.93 -0.28 -9.65
CA LEU A 129 5.30 -1.12 -8.62
C LEU A 129 5.50 -2.62 -8.88
N GLN A 130 5.57 -3.06 -10.15
CA GLN A 130 5.84 -4.46 -10.51
C GLN A 130 7.28 -4.89 -10.23
N LYS A 131 8.22 -3.96 -10.09
CA LYS A 131 9.61 -4.25 -9.68
C LYS A 131 9.73 -4.51 -8.18
N LEU A 132 8.78 -4.03 -7.39
CA LEU A 132 8.74 -4.30 -5.96
C LEU A 132 8.41 -5.78 -5.74
N VAL A 133 9.29 -6.48 -5.03
CA VAL A 133 9.15 -7.92 -4.77
C VAL A 133 8.60 -8.12 -3.37
N PRO A 134 7.36 -8.62 -3.22
CA PRO A 134 6.85 -8.99 -1.90
C PRO A 134 7.75 -10.01 -1.23
N GLN A 135 7.94 -9.86 0.08
CA GLN A 135 8.77 -10.76 0.87
C GLN A 135 7.92 -11.54 1.86
N ALA A 136 8.39 -12.74 2.21
CA ALA A 136 7.75 -13.53 3.26
C ALA A 136 7.83 -12.78 4.60
N VAL A 137 6.73 -12.75 5.32
CA VAL A 137 6.67 -12.20 6.68
C VAL A 137 7.50 -13.10 7.59
N GLN A 138 8.49 -12.53 8.28
CA GLN A 138 9.35 -13.29 9.20
C GLN A 138 8.60 -13.66 10.49
N ARG A 139 7.76 -12.73 10.98
CA ARG A 139 6.96 -12.93 12.18
C ARG A 139 5.63 -12.21 12.09
N ARG A 140 4.57 -12.86 12.56
CA ARG A 140 3.27 -12.24 12.83
C ARG A 140 3.02 -12.22 14.33
N MET A 141 2.51 -11.10 14.83
CA MET A 141 2.23 -10.91 16.25
C MET A 141 0.90 -10.20 16.46
N ASP A 142 0.25 -10.54 17.58
CA ASP A 142 -0.88 -9.79 18.11
C ASP A 142 -0.47 -9.08 19.40
N PHE A 143 -1.12 -7.95 19.67
CA PHE A 143 -0.93 -7.20 20.90
C PHE A 143 -1.98 -7.62 21.91
N ASP A 144 -1.55 -8.21 23.02
CA ASP A 144 -2.44 -8.47 24.15
C ASP A 144 -2.57 -7.22 25.02
N VAL A 145 -3.78 -6.63 25.01
CA VAL A 145 -4.12 -5.43 25.76
C VAL A 145 -4.04 -5.65 27.28
N ALA A 146 -4.26 -6.86 27.77
CA ALA A 146 -4.23 -7.14 29.21
C ALA A 146 -2.80 -7.25 29.76
N SER A 147 -1.96 -8.05 29.10
CA SER A 147 -0.55 -8.23 29.47
C SER A 147 0.39 -7.14 28.99
N LYS A 148 -0.06 -6.31 28.01
CA LYS A 148 0.76 -5.29 27.33
C LYS A 148 1.96 -5.88 26.59
N MET A 149 1.82 -7.09 26.08
CA MET A 149 2.88 -7.82 25.38
C MET A 149 2.48 -8.13 23.93
N TRP A 150 3.50 -8.33 23.12
CA TRP A 150 3.36 -8.83 21.77
C TRP A 150 3.53 -10.36 21.76
N ASP A 151 2.47 -11.08 21.39
CA ASP A 151 2.47 -12.53 21.31
C ASP A 151 2.56 -12.99 19.85
N GLU A 152 3.38 -14.01 19.59
CA GLU A 152 3.50 -14.59 18.27
C GLU A 152 2.24 -15.35 17.89
N SER A 153 1.65 -15.05 16.73
CA SER A 153 0.40 -15.62 16.25
C SER A 153 0.46 -15.81 14.73
N ARG A 154 -0.07 -16.93 14.23
CA ARG A 154 -0.13 -17.17 12.78
C ARG A 154 -0.99 -16.15 12.02
N GLU A 155 -2.03 -15.65 12.67
CA GLU A 155 -2.98 -14.67 12.13
C GLU A 155 -2.74 -13.27 12.71
N GLY A 156 -1.57 -13.08 13.33
CA GLY A 156 -1.20 -11.82 13.96
C GLY A 156 -1.27 -10.64 13.01
N LYS A 157 -1.83 -9.55 13.50
CA LYS A 157 -2.10 -8.33 12.72
C LYS A 157 -0.89 -7.44 12.55
N LEU A 158 0.17 -7.64 13.35
CA LEU A 158 1.49 -7.04 13.13
C LEU A 158 2.34 -7.99 12.30
N GLU A 159 2.64 -7.59 11.08
CA GLU A 159 3.58 -8.24 10.17
C GLU A 159 4.96 -7.61 10.37
N VAL A 160 5.98 -8.43 10.63
CA VAL A 160 7.37 -7.99 10.78
C VAL A 160 8.22 -8.68 9.70
N TRP A 161 8.88 -7.89 8.87
CA TRP A 161 9.82 -8.34 7.84
C TRP A 161 11.26 -8.24 8.30
N ASP A 162 11.60 -7.20 9.10
CA ASP A 162 12.91 -7.02 9.71
C ASP A 162 12.79 -6.68 11.18
N TYR A 163 13.58 -7.37 12.02
CA TYR A 163 13.62 -7.07 13.45
C TYR A 163 14.27 -5.72 13.73
N PRO A 164 13.86 -5.03 14.81
CA PRO A 164 14.52 -3.81 15.20
C PRO A 164 16.01 -4.05 15.46
N GLN A 165 16.83 -3.33 14.71
CA GLN A 165 18.27 -3.35 14.89
C GLN A 165 18.63 -2.47 16.07
N TRP A 166 19.52 -2.95 16.92
CA TRP A 166 20.02 -2.16 18.04
C TRP A 166 20.55 -0.82 17.54
N ASP A 167 20.11 0.27 18.18
CA ASP A 167 20.60 1.62 17.91
C ASP A 167 20.18 2.25 16.54
N SER A 168 19.29 1.61 15.82
CA SER A 168 18.74 2.18 14.59
C SER A 168 17.50 3.01 14.86
N PRO A 169 17.36 4.19 14.23
CA PRO A 169 16.14 5.00 14.33
C PRO A 169 15.04 4.44 13.43
N TYR A 170 13.80 4.52 13.90
CA TYR A 170 12.60 4.15 13.17
C TYR A 170 11.55 5.25 13.18
N VAL A 171 10.77 5.32 12.12
CA VAL A 171 9.54 6.12 12.06
C VAL A 171 8.35 5.16 12.06
N VAL A 172 7.38 5.42 12.91
CA VAL A 172 6.07 4.79 12.87
C VAL A 172 5.06 5.84 12.44
N ALA A 173 4.39 5.65 11.31
CA ALA A 173 3.27 6.50 10.93
C ALA A 173 1.97 5.70 10.95
N ALA A 174 0.92 6.31 11.50
CA ALA A 174 -0.35 5.66 11.75
C ALA A 174 -1.51 6.44 11.16
N ASP A 175 -2.30 5.77 10.33
CA ASP A 175 -3.63 6.15 9.92
C ASP A 175 -4.66 5.54 10.87
N VAL A 176 -5.73 6.26 11.20
CA VAL A 176 -6.65 5.89 12.27
C VAL A 176 -8.09 5.81 11.78
N ALA A 177 -8.66 4.62 11.86
CA ALA A 177 -10.07 4.34 11.58
C ALA A 177 -10.91 4.22 12.85
N LEU A 178 -12.24 4.19 12.67
CA LEU A 178 -13.22 4.04 13.77
C LEU A 178 -13.24 2.65 14.43
N GLY A 179 -12.73 1.62 13.76
CA GLY A 179 -12.80 0.24 14.24
C GLY A 179 -14.18 -0.42 14.08
N VAL A 180 -14.98 0.03 13.13
CA VAL A 180 -16.33 -0.49 12.85
C VAL A 180 -16.39 -1.49 11.69
N GLY A 181 -15.23 -1.91 11.20
CA GLY A 181 -15.11 -2.96 10.18
C GLY A 181 -15.14 -2.46 8.73
N GLN A 182 -15.05 -1.15 8.49
CA GLN A 182 -14.97 -0.54 7.15
C GLN A 182 -13.51 -0.21 6.81
N ASP A 183 -13.02 0.94 7.28
CA ASP A 183 -11.64 1.38 7.07
C ASP A 183 -10.70 0.72 8.09
N TYR A 184 -9.42 0.68 7.78
CA TYR A 184 -8.42 0.07 8.64
C TYR A 184 -7.60 1.11 9.40
N SER A 185 -7.36 0.82 10.69
CA SER A 185 -6.25 1.46 11.40
C SER A 185 -4.95 0.78 10.98
N VAL A 186 -4.03 1.55 10.41
CA VAL A 186 -2.77 1.05 9.85
C VAL A 186 -1.60 1.78 10.45
N ALA A 187 -0.59 1.04 10.93
CA ALA A 187 0.70 1.60 11.30
C ALA A 187 1.80 0.99 10.41
N VAL A 188 2.56 1.84 9.73
CA VAL A 188 3.73 1.44 8.95
C VAL A 188 4.99 1.85 9.69
N VAL A 189 5.94 0.93 9.81
CA VAL A 189 7.25 1.18 10.40
C VAL A 189 8.31 1.23 9.31
N LEU A 190 8.99 2.36 9.20
CA LEU A 190 10.13 2.59 8.31
C LEU A 190 11.44 2.66 9.07
N ASP A 191 12.49 2.06 8.51
CA ASP A 191 13.84 2.35 8.93
C ASP A 191 14.40 3.62 8.25
N ASN A 192 15.65 3.92 8.56
CA ASN A 192 16.34 5.10 8.03
C ASN A 192 16.81 4.99 6.57
N GLN A 193 16.51 3.88 5.90
CA GLN A 193 16.83 3.63 4.49
C GLN A 193 15.57 3.50 3.62
N TYR A 194 14.43 4.02 4.09
CA TYR A 194 13.12 3.86 3.44
C TYR A 194 12.72 2.40 3.23
N ARG A 195 13.09 1.48 4.15
CA ARG A 195 12.58 0.12 4.12
C ARG A 195 11.39 -0.02 5.07
N VAL A 196 10.28 -0.55 4.59
CA VAL A 196 9.16 -0.97 5.44
C VAL A 196 9.60 -2.22 6.19
N VAL A 197 9.78 -2.13 7.50
CA VAL A 197 10.24 -3.24 8.34
C VAL A 197 9.11 -3.94 9.09
N ALA A 198 8.00 -3.24 9.31
CA ALA A 198 6.79 -3.83 9.89
C ALA A 198 5.53 -3.05 9.48
N MET A 199 4.36 -3.72 9.56
CA MET A 199 3.06 -3.12 9.36
C MET A 199 2.03 -3.76 10.29
N TYR A 200 1.27 -2.94 11.00
CA TYR A 200 0.06 -3.34 11.70
C TYR A 200 -1.17 -2.92 10.91
N ARG A 201 -2.21 -3.78 10.83
CA ARG A 201 -3.44 -3.47 10.12
C ARG A 201 -4.64 -4.15 10.78
N ASP A 202 -5.63 -3.36 11.22
CA ASP A 202 -6.86 -3.85 11.85
C ASP A 202 -8.04 -2.90 11.61
N ASN A 203 -9.22 -3.43 11.25
CA ASN A 203 -10.43 -2.64 11.05
C ASN A 203 -11.42 -2.70 12.24
N ARG A 204 -11.02 -3.30 13.36
CA ARG A 204 -11.87 -3.47 14.55
C ARG A 204 -11.29 -2.88 15.84
N ILE A 205 -10.05 -2.42 15.82
CA ILE A 205 -9.43 -1.78 16.97
C ILE A 205 -10.01 -0.37 17.17
N ASP A 206 -10.43 -0.06 18.39
CA ASP A 206 -10.89 1.30 18.71
C ASP A 206 -9.69 2.28 18.82
N PRO A 207 -9.89 3.58 18.55
CA PRO A 207 -8.80 4.55 18.50
C PRO A 207 -8.00 4.69 19.81
N SER A 208 -8.61 4.48 20.98
CA SER A 208 -7.90 4.58 22.26
C SER A 208 -7.00 3.37 22.50
N THR A 209 -7.52 2.16 22.27
CA THR A 209 -6.73 0.91 22.32
C THR A 209 -5.62 0.93 21.27
N TYR A 210 -5.89 1.49 20.09
CA TYR A 210 -4.87 1.67 19.06
C TYR A 210 -3.74 2.61 19.52
N GLY A 211 -4.06 3.69 20.25
CA GLY A 211 -3.05 4.55 20.86
C GLY A 211 -2.15 3.80 21.86
N GLU A 212 -2.73 2.88 22.62
CA GLU A 212 -1.96 2.03 23.53
C GLU A 212 -1.05 1.06 22.77
N LEU A 213 -1.59 0.39 21.75
CA LEU A 213 -0.81 -0.47 20.85
C LEU A 213 0.37 0.29 20.23
N LEU A 214 0.12 1.48 19.69
CA LEU A 214 1.17 2.32 19.10
C LEU A 214 2.26 2.71 20.08
N PHE A 215 1.92 2.93 21.35
CA PHE A 215 2.91 3.16 22.41
C PHE A 215 3.89 1.97 22.51
N TYR A 216 3.37 0.75 22.58
CA TYR A 216 4.22 -0.45 22.69
C TYR A 216 4.92 -0.80 21.36
N LEU A 217 4.29 -0.53 20.22
CA LEU A 217 4.93 -0.69 18.90
C LEU A 217 6.13 0.28 18.77
N GLY A 218 5.95 1.53 19.14
CA GLY A 218 7.03 2.51 19.12
C GLY A 218 8.18 2.11 20.04
N ARG A 219 7.88 1.58 21.23
CA ARG A 219 8.91 1.07 22.16
C ARG A 219 9.63 -0.15 21.62
N TYR A 220 8.91 -1.06 20.98
CA TYR A 220 9.49 -2.25 20.34
C TYR A 220 10.51 -1.85 19.25
N PHE A 221 10.22 -0.78 18.50
CA PHE A 221 11.12 -0.21 17.50
C PHE A 221 11.96 0.96 18.05
N ASN A 222 12.69 0.74 19.14
CA ASN A 222 13.69 1.66 19.74
C ASN A 222 13.15 3.05 20.11
N ASN A 223 11.93 3.15 20.62
CA ASN A 223 11.21 4.42 20.83
C ASN A 223 11.09 5.24 19.53
N ALA A 224 10.60 4.60 18.49
CA ALA A 224 10.43 5.17 17.17
C ALA A 224 9.80 6.56 17.18
N PHE A 225 10.12 7.40 16.20
CA PHE A 225 9.45 8.68 16.03
C PHE A 225 8.04 8.44 15.49
N LEU A 226 7.04 8.69 16.33
CA LEU A 226 5.66 8.29 16.09
C LEU A 226 4.83 9.45 15.53
N CYS A 227 4.31 9.27 14.33
CA CYS A 227 3.43 10.20 13.63
C CYS A 227 2.04 9.59 13.48
N VAL A 228 1.04 10.18 14.12
CA VAL A 228 -0.36 9.76 13.98
C VAL A 228 -1.11 10.80 13.17
N GLU A 229 -1.98 10.36 12.25
CA GLU A 229 -2.89 11.27 11.57
C GLU A 229 -3.83 11.92 12.60
N SER A 230 -3.91 13.26 12.58
CA SER A 230 -4.67 14.03 13.60
C SER A 230 -6.08 14.42 13.14
N ASN A 231 -6.60 13.77 12.10
CA ASN A 231 -7.98 13.96 11.64
C ASN A 231 -8.94 13.19 12.56
N SER A 232 -10.15 13.71 12.74
CA SER A 232 -11.28 13.09 13.47
C SER A 232 -10.92 12.08 14.57
N MET A 233 -10.65 10.83 14.20
CA MET A 233 -10.41 9.70 15.11
C MET A 233 -9.00 9.69 15.70
N GLY A 234 -8.01 10.20 14.99
CA GLY A 234 -6.63 10.28 15.45
C GLY A 234 -6.44 11.12 16.72
N ILE A 235 -7.38 12.01 17.05
CA ILE A 235 -7.34 12.79 18.29
C ILE A 235 -7.39 11.87 19.52
N ALA A 236 -8.26 10.87 19.54
CA ALA A 236 -8.36 9.95 20.69
C ALA A 236 -7.09 9.09 20.84
N THR A 237 -6.52 8.65 19.72
CA THR A 237 -5.25 7.92 19.67
C THR A 237 -4.09 8.80 20.24
N LEU A 238 -4.01 10.05 19.80
CA LEU A 238 -2.99 11.00 20.28
C LEU A 238 -3.15 11.31 21.78
N GLN A 239 -4.38 11.53 22.26
CA GLN A 239 -4.67 11.73 23.68
C GLN A 239 -4.22 10.53 24.53
N ARG A 240 -4.45 9.31 24.04
CA ARG A 240 -3.98 8.10 24.73
C ARG A 240 -2.47 8.04 24.82
N LEU A 241 -1.76 8.34 23.74
CA LEU A 241 -0.28 8.41 23.73
C LEU A 241 0.27 9.49 24.67
N GLU A 242 -0.39 10.65 24.76
CA GLU A 242 -0.01 11.70 25.72
C GLU A 242 -0.23 11.25 27.17
N GLN A 243 -1.37 10.61 27.48
CA GLN A 243 -1.65 10.04 28.80
C GLN A 243 -0.60 9.00 29.22
N MET A 244 -0.09 8.24 28.26
CA MET A 244 0.97 7.25 28.49
C MET A 244 2.38 7.86 28.46
N ASN A 245 2.50 9.20 28.29
CA ASN A 245 3.75 9.92 28.22
C ASN A 245 4.71 9.43 27.12
N TYR A 246 4.18 9.13 25.92
CA TYR A 246 5.05 8.84 24.80
C TYR A 246 5.80 10.10 24.34
N VAL A 247 7.09 10.14 24.53
CA VAL A 247 7.89 11.39 24.39
C VAL A 247 8.26 11.71 22.94
N ASN A 248 8.34 10.72 22.07
CA ASN A 248 8.85 10.88 20.71
C ASN A 248 7.73 11.02 19.68
N LEU A 249 6.77 11.93 19.95
CA LEU A 249 5.63 12.22 19.08
C LEU A 249 5.94 13.33 18.07
N TYR A 250 5.47 13.11 16.84
CA TYR A 250 5.49 14.11 15.78
C TYR A 250 4.58 15.28 16.12
N LYS A 251 5.12 16.50 15.91
CA LYS A 251 4.40 17.76 16.09
C LYS A 251 4.50 18.58 14.82
N GLN A 252 3.36 18.90 14.23
CA GLN A 252 3.29 19.74 13.05
C GLN A 252 3.29 21.21 13.46
N THR A 253 4.16 22.02 12.83
CA THR A 253 4.16 23.47 13.00
C THR A 253 2.94 24.05 12.29
N LYS A 254 2.13 24.87 12.95
CA LYS A 254 1.07 25.64 12.29
C LYS A 254 1.72 26.66 11.37
N ILE A 255 1.38 26.66 10.08
CA ILE A 255 1.75 27.75 9.16
C ILE A 255 1.08 29.01 9.70
N ALA A 256 1.90 30.00 10.03
CA ALA A 256 1.48 31.26 10.63
C ALA A 256 0.56 32.04 9.67
N ASN A 257 -0.74 32.07 9.99
CA ASN A 257 -1.62 33.20 9.75
C ASN A 257 -2.71 33.11 10.79
N VAL A 258 -2.59 33.81 11.87
CA VAL A 258 -3.50 34.25 12.91
C VAL A 258 -2.90 34.10 14.32
N SER A 259 -2.55 35.24 14.92
CA SER A 259 -2.42 35.56 16.36
C SER A 259 -1.82 34.50 17.32
N ASN A 260 -0.63 34.83 17.79
CA ASN A 260 -0.05 34.58 19.14
C ASN A 260 -0.61 33.38 19.91
N GLU A 261 -0.01 32.21 19.65
CA GLU A 261 0.27 31.17 20.62
C GLU A 261 1.23 30.19 19.95
N ASP A 262 2.23 29.68 20.65
CA ASP A 262 3.23 28.73 20.14
C ASP A 262 2.55 27.49 19.57
N GLY A 263 2.30 27.52 18.25
CA GLY A 263 1.33 26.67 17.60
C GLY A 263 1.90 25.36 17.09
N MET A 264 2.50 24.51 17.94
CA MET A 264 2.73 23.11 17.59
C MET A 264 1.47 22.29 17.85
N ARG A 265 1.03 21.53 16.85
CA ARG A 265 -0.08 20.59 16.97
C ARG A 265 0.45 19.17 16.92
N LEU A 266 -0.02 18.32 17.84
CA LEU A 266 0.30 16.89 17.80
C LEU A 266 -0.28 16.22 16.57
N GLY A 267 0.48 15.30 16.01
CA GLY A 267 0.10 14.50 14.87
C GLY A 267 0.19 15.23 13.53
N PHE A 268 0.00 14.48 12.46
CA PHE A 268 0.02 14.97 11.08
C PHE A 268 -1.42 15.28 10.63
N ARG A 269 -1.66 16.48 10.16
CA ARG A 269 -2.96 16.85 9.58
C ARG A 269 -2.94 16.68 8.07
N THR A 270 -3.68 15.71 7.58
CA THR A 270 -3.95 15.55 6.15
C THR A 270 -4.98 16.60 5.68
N THR A 271 -4.61 17.35 4.66
CA THR A 271 -5.42 18.41 4.04
C THR A 271 -5.36 18.29 2.53
N SER A 272 -6.20 19.04 1.82
CA SER A 272 -6.16 19.15 0.36
C SER A 272 -4.80 19.64 -0.17
N ALA A 273 -4.01 20.35 0.65
CA ALA A 273 -2.67 20.82 0.28
C ALA A 273 -1.58 19.80 0.66
N SER A 274 -1.66 19.16 1.84
CA SER A 274 -0.62 18.22 2.30
C SER A 274 -0.72 16.83 1.68
N LYS A 275 -1.95 16.34 1.40
CA LYS A 275 -2.15 15.01 0.78
C LYS A 275 -1.43 14.87 -0.57
N PRO A 276 -1.58 15.78 -1.55
CA PRO A 276 -0.83 15.70 -2.80
C PRO A 276 0.69 15.75 -2.63
N ALA A 277 1.18 16.52 -1.65
CA ALA A 277 2.61 16.64 -1.40
C ALA A 277 3.22 15.32 -0.88
N ILE A 278 2.61 14.67 0.13
CA ILE A 278 3.11 13.40 0.68
C ILE A 278 2.96 12.25 -0.32
N ILE A 279 1.88 12.22 -1.09
CA ILE A 279 1.69 11.24 -2.17
C ILE A 279 2.71 11.44 -3.28
N GLY A 280 2.98 12.69 -3.67
CA GLY A 280 4.03 13.02 -4.65
C GLY A 280 5.42 12.60 -4.18
N ASN A 281 5.73 12.76 -2.90
CA ASN A 281 6.98 12.29 -2.30
C ASN A 281 7.10 10.76 -2.36
N LEU A 282 6.06 10.03 -1.93
CA LEU A 282 6.03 8.56 -2.01
C LEU A 282 6.16 8.08 -3.47
N LYS A 283 5.46 8.75 -4.42
CA LYS A 283 5.57 8.46 -5.84
C LYS A 283 7.02 8.60 -6.33
N ASN A 284 7.70 9.68 -5.97
CA ASN A 284 9.09 9.89 -6.35
C ASN A 284 10.01 8.79 -5.82
N LEU A 285 9.85 8.36 -4.56
CA LEU A 285 10.64 7.27 -3.98
C LEU A 285 10.42 5.94 -4.72
N ILE A 286 9.19 5.64 -5.14
CA ILE A 286 8.87 4.45 -5.95
C ILE A 286 9.45 4.58 -7.36
N ASP A 287 9.30 5.74 -7.99
CA ASP A 287 9.76 5.98 -9.37
C ASP A 287 11.30 5.92 -9.51
N HIS A 288 12.03 6.26 -8.45
CA HIS A 288 13.51 6.19 -8.41
C HIS A 288 14.05 4.92 -7.73
N GLU A 289 13.19 3.98 -7.35
CA GLU A 289 13.58 2.73 -6.67
C GLU A 289 14.30 2.97 -5.34
N GLU A 290 13.96 4.06 -4.64
CA GLU A 290 14.58 4.50 -3.37
C GLU A 290 13.85 3.97 -2.14
N ILE A 291 12.77 3.20 -2.30
CA ILE A 291 11.97 2.62 -1.22
C ILE A 291 11.82 1.10 -1.39
N MET A 292 11.89 0.38 -0.28
CA MET A 292 11.65 -1.07 -0.25
C MET A 292 10.32 -1.36 0.46
N ILE A 293 9.38 -1.95 -0.26
CA ILE A 293 8.04 -2.31 0.24
C ILE A 293 7.86 -3.83 0.13
N PRO A 294 8.04 -4.59 1.22
CA PRO A 294 7.90 -6.05 1.22
C PRO A 294 6.43 -6.51 1.31
N SER A 295 5.51 -5.62 1.68
CA SER A 295 4.09 -5.93 1.86
C SER A 295 3.34 -5.96 0.53
N ASN A 296 2.76 -7.12 0.19
CA ASN A 296 1.86 -7.22 -0.95
C ASN A 296 0.61 -6.34 -0.78
N THR A 297 0.10 -6.17 0.44
CA THR A 297 -1.06 -5.32 0.74
C THR A 297 -0.78 -3.86 0.37
N ILE A 298 0.37 -3.31 0.80
CA ILE A 298 0.77 -1.93 0.45
C ILE A 298 0.93 -1.79 -1.07
N ILE A 299 1.62 -2.74 -1.71
CA ILE A 299 1.83 -2.71 -3.17
C ILE A 299 0.48 -2.73 -3.90
N GLN A 300 -0.47 -3.53 -3.43
CA GLN A 300 -1.79 -3.61 -4.04
C GLN A 300 -2.58 -2.31 -3.85
N GLU A 301 -2.59 -1.72 -2.65
CA GLU A 301 -3.24 -0.41 -2.43
C GLU A 301 -2.60 0.70 -3.30
N CYS A 302 -1.27 0.69 -3.49
CA CYS A 302 -0.62 1.60 -4.44
C CYS A 302 -1.09 1.39 -5.89
N LYS A 303 -1.33 0.15 -6.31
CA LYS A 303 -1.89 -0.15 -7.64
C LYS A 303 -3.33 0.31 -7.78
N ASP A 304 -4.11 0.25 -6.71
CA ASP A 304 -5.52 0.63 -6.67
C ASP A 304 -5.72 2.14 -6.36
N TYR A 305 -4.63 2.92 -6.23
CA TYR A 305 -4.68 4.35 -5.91
C TYR A 305 -4.69 5.19 -7.19
N ILE A 306 -5.80 5.91 -7.43
CA ILE A 306 -6.09 6.57 -8.70
C ILE A 306 -6.23 8.09 -8.56
N SER A 307 -6.04 8.79 -9.67
CA SER A 307 -6.44 10.19 -9.83
C SER A 307 -7.82 10.25 -10.49
N THR A 308 -8.74 10.96 -9.89
CA THR A 308 -10.07 11.21 -10.47
C THR A 308 -10.02 12.31 -11.54
N ASP A 309 -11.08 12.42 -12.35
CA ASP A 309 -11.24 13.47 -13.37
C ASP A 309 -11.16 14.89 -12.78
N THR A 310 -11.44 15.03 -11.48
CA THR A 310 -11.31 16.31 -10.76
C THR A 310 -9.91 16.60 -10.26
N GLY A 311 -8.94 15.70 -10.52
CA GLY A 311 -7.56 15.81 -10.05
C GLY A 311 -7.37 15.43 -8.57
N LYS A 312 -8.40 14.93 -7.90
CA LYS A 312 -8.29 14.37 -6.55
C LYS A 312 -7.69 12.97 -6.62
N THR A 313 -6.86 12.61 -5.65
CA THR A 313 -6.29 11.25 -5.55
C THR A 313 -6.94 10.49 -4.40
N GLU A 314 -7.36 9.26 -4.66
CA GLU A 314 -8.07 8.40 -3.72
C GLU A 314 -7.96 6.92 -4.13
N ALA A 315 -8.36 6.01 -3.24
CA ALA A 315 -8.51 4.60 -3.59
C ALA A 315 -9.60 4.42 -4.65
N ALA A 316 -9.41 3.47 -5.55
CA ALA A 316 -10.45 3.03 -6.48
C ALA A 316 -11.68 2.53 -5.72
N SER A 317 -12.85 2.61 -6.36
CA SER A 317 -14.13 2.23 -5.72
C SER A 317 -14.10 0.79 -5.19
N GLY A 318 -14.35 0.63 -3.89
CA GLY A 318 -14.31 -0.66 -3.19
C GLY A 318 -12.92 -1.08 -2.72
N CYS A 319 -11.90 -0.23 -2.88
CA CYS A 319 -10.56 -0.40 -2.35
C CYS A 319 -10.30 0.57 -1.19
N THR A 320 -9.22 0.36 -0.45
CA THR A 320 -8.77 1.19 0.66
C THR A 320 -7.45 1.88 0.32
N ASP A 321 -7.14 3.01 0.98
CA ASP A 321 -5.86 3.73 0.84
C ASP A 321 -5.14 3.94 2.19
N ASP A 322 -5.59 3.25 3.24
CA ASP A 322 -5.07 3.42 4.60
C ASP A 322 -3.57 3.10 4.71
N CYS A 323 -3.11 2.04 4.03
CA CYS A 323 -1.69 1.68 3.99
C CYS A 323 -0.87 2.69 3.18
N VAL A 324 -1.41 3.19 2.07
CA VAL A 324 -0.77 4.22 1.24
C VAL A 324 -0.62 5.50 2.04
N MET A 325 -1.64 5.91 2.78
CA MET A 325 -1.63 7.12 3.60
C MET A 325 -0.63 7.01 4.75
N ALA A 326 -0.63 5.88 5.49
CA ALA A 326 0.33 5.64 6.55
C ALA A 326 1.77 5.64 6.01
N LEU A 327 2.04 4.97 4.89
CA LEU A 327 3.37 4.94 4.26
C LEU A 327 3.81 6.33 3.77
N ALA A 328 2.92 7.08 3.12
CA ALA A 328 3.22 8.42 2.63
C ALA A 328 3.57 9.39 3.76
N MET A 329 2.85 9.31 4.89
CA MET A 329 3.18 10.07 6.12
C MET A 329 4.53 9.65 6.69
N ALA A 330 4.84 8.33 6.75
CA ALA A 330 6.11 7.84 7.24
C ALA A 330 7.30 8.37 6.42
N CYS A 331 7.18 8.32 5.09
CA CYS A 331 8.19 8.84 4.16
C CYS A 331 8.41 10.35 4.33
N GLU A 332 7.32 11.11 4.48
CA GLU A 332 7.42 12.56 4.68
C GLU A 332 8.08 12.94 6.01
N VAL A 333 7.74 12.23 7.08
CA VAL A 333 8.33 12.42 8.39
C VAL A 333 9.82 12.09 8.37
N LEU A 334 10.19 10.96 7.76
CA LEU A 334 11.59 10.56 7.61
C LEU A 334 12.38 11.63 6.83
N ARG A 335 11.83 12.11 5.70
CA ARG A 335 12.46 13.15 4.88
C ARG A 335 12.69 14.48 5.62
N THR A 336 11.68 14.92 6.39
CA THR A 336 11.67 16.27 7.00
C THR A 336 12.30 16.32 8.38
N HIS A 337 12.47 15.18 9.06
CA HIS A 337 12.97 15.11 10.45
C HIS A 337 14.21 14.23 10.58
N TRP A 338 14.92 13.97 9.49
CA TRP A 338 16.10 13.12 9.46
C TRP A 338 17.15 13.51 10.51
N ASP A 339 17.51 14.80 10.59
CA ASP A 339 18.52 15.29 11.54
C ASP A 339 18.10 15.06 13.00
N ARG A 340 16.80 15.22 13.28
CA ARG A 340 16.25 14.97 14.61
C ARG A 340 16.30 13.49 15.00
N LEU A 341 16.05 12.60 14.05
CA LEU A 341 16.09 11.15 14.29
C LEU A 341 17.49 10.68 14.67
N GLN A 342 18.53 11.26 14.08
CA GLN A 342 19.90 10.96 14.44
C GLN A 342 20.28 11.50 15.84
N THR A 343 19.83 12.69 16.20
CA THR A 343 20.14 13.31 17.50
C THR A 343 19.39 12.67 18.66
N THR A 344 18.17 12.15 18.43
CA THR A 344 17.37 11.49 19.48
C THR A 344 18.02 10.20 19.95
N ASN A 345 18.70 9.48 19.07
CA ASN A 345 19.46 8.28 19.42
C ASN A 345 20.66 8.59 20.35
N VAL A 346 21.29 9.74 20.20
CA VAL A 346 22.41 10.16 21.10
C VAL A 346 21.88 10.52 22.47
N SER A 347 20.73 11.20 22.57
CA SER A 347 20.22 11.68 23.85
C SER A 347 19.64 10.57 24.74
N TRP A 348 19.10 9.50 24.18
CA TRP A 348 18.61 8.38 24.97
C TRP A 348 19.73 7.41 25.38
N LYS A 349 20.85 7.35 24.63
CA LYS A 349 22.06 6.69 25.09
C LYS A 349 22.56 7.30 26.41
N GLN A 350 22.49 8.62 26.52
CA GLN A 350 22.82 9.33 27.79
C GLN A 350 21.82 8.98 28.91
N ARG A 351 20.52 8.87 28.61
CA ARG A 351 19.49 8.49 29.59
C ARG A 351 19.57 7.02 30.02
N LEU A 352 19.95 6.08 29.12
CA LEU A 352 20.20 4.69 29.51
C LEU A 352 21.40 4.53 30.47
N THR A 353 22.41 5.41 30.35
CA THR A 353 23.51 5.45 31.32
C THR A 353 23.03 5.96 32.69
N GLU A 354 22.05 6.84 32.72
CA GLU A 354 21.41 7.33 33.95
C GLU A 354 20.46 6.29 34.56
N PHE A 355 19.71 5.53 33.74
CA PHE A 355 18.81 4.44 34.20
C PHE A 355 19.56 3.17 34.65
N LYS A 356 20.78 2.93 34.20
CA LYS A 356 21.62 1.82 34.70
C LYS A 356 22.14 2.03 36.11
N GLN A 357 21.91 3.19 36.70
CA GLN A 357 22.26 3.48 38.12
C GLN A 357 21.09 3.20 39.08
N ASP A 358 19.86 2.97 38.61
CA ASP A 358 18.74 2.52 39.44
C ASP A 358 18.45 1.04 39.13
N ASP A 359 18.89 0.16 40.03
CA ASP A 359 18.69 -1.29 40.02
C ASP A 359 17.18 -1.63 40.08
N THR A 360 16.53 -1.75 38.92
CA THR A 360 15.29 -2.51 38.77
C THR A 360 15.34 -3.33 37.47
N PRO A 361 15.23 -4.65 37.56
CA PRO A 361 15.31 -5.52 36.39
C PRO A 361 13.99 -5.48 35.61
N TRP A 362 14.04 -4.97 34.40
CA TRP A 362 12.99 -5.16 33.39
C TRP A 362 13.59 -5.99 32.24
N LEU A 363 13.48 -7.29 32.37
CA LEU A 363 13.52 -8.27 31.27
C LEU A 363 12.15 -8.81 31.06
#